data_22e07d6e4cbd47a0c8852f2abe7f0358
#
_entry.id   22e07d6e4cbd47a0c8852f2abe7f0358
#
_cell.length_a   1.000
_cell.length_b   1.000
_cell.length_c   1.000
_cell.angle_alpha   90.00
_cell.angle_beta   90.00
_cell.angle_gamma   90.00
#
_symmetry.space_group_name_H-M   'P 1'
#
loop_
_entity.id
_entity.type
_entity.pdbx_description
1 polymer ?
#
loop_
_entity_poly.entity_id
_entity_poly.type
_entity_poly.pdbx_seq_one_letter_code
_entity_poly.pdbx_strand_id
1 'polypeptide(L)'
;MHSPINGLTFCIHTFGCQMNKHDSERIAGMLEALGALMVETVEESDVVVFMTCCVREAADTRLYGQVASMKNIPLRAESPLSKRVIAVGGCIGQRDGEKLTEALPHLDVVFGTHNLGSLPHLLEAAIEGQGKQVEVLAASSEFPTELPTSREHSWAAWLPITIGCNNFCSYCIVPYVRGREKSRSIEDIVAEAERYVASGVKEITLLGQNVNSYGRDLYGKPRFADILDAVDQTGIERLRFATSHPKDLTDEVIEKFGSLRSLMPALHLPVQSGSNAILAAMNRRYSRDHYLRLISKIRDVRPGIALSTDIIVGFPGETAKDFEDTYRLVEEVGYHQVFTFIYSKREGTPAAQIEDSTPREVIQERFDRLVDLVQKRAFELNQPDVGSVVPILVEGSSKRDERMIAGKSPKNQTVHALAPQGITPSELAGTFVNVKIDDAKTWYLSGHVLGADDRL
;
A
#
# COMPACT_ATOMS: atom_id res chain seq x y z
N MET A 1 8.97 2.12 37.12
CA MET A 1 7.55 1.70 37.11
C MET A 1 7.33 0.91 35.84
N HIS A 2 6.65 -0.23 35.91
CA HIS A 2 6.27 -0.94 34.69
C HIS A 2 5.14 -0.17 34.00
N SER A 3 5.18 -0.09 32.67
CA SER A 3 4.09 0.48 31.86
C SER A 3 2.78 -0.28 32.13
N PRO A 4 1.63 0.40 32.27
CA PRO A 4 0.33 -0.28 32.41
C PRO A 4 -0.05 -1.11 31.17
N ILE A 5 0.68 -0.99 30.06
CA ILE A 5 0.54 -1.82 28.85
C ILE A 5 1.20 -3.20 29.01
N ASN A 6 2.18 -3.34 29.92
CA ASN A 6 2.93 -4.58 30.09
C ASN A 6 2.02 -5.76 30.46
N GLY A 7 2.11 -6.85 29.72
CA GLY A 7 1.31 -8.06 29.89
C GLY A 7 -0.11 -8.01 29.32
N LEU A 8 -0.54 -6.90 28.71
CA LEU A 8 -1.79 -6.81 27.97
C LEU A 8 -1.68 -7.48 26.61
N THR A 9 -2.82 -7.90 26.08
CA THR A 9 -2.92 -8.38 24.69
C THR A 9 -3.49 -7.30 23.80
N PHE A 10 -3.00 -7.26 22.54
CA PHE A 10 -3.52 -6.28 21.56
C PHE A 10 -3.70 -6.91 20.19
N CYS A 11 -4.66 -6.38 19.41
CA CYS A 11 -4.78 -6.68 18.00
C CYS A 11 -4.86 -5.38 17.16
N ILE A 12 -4.41 -5.45 15.91
CA ILE A 12 -4.39 -4.31 14.99
C ILE A 12 -5.18 -4.65 13.72
N HIS A 13 -6.22 -3.86 13.45
CA HIS A 13 -6.97 -3.93 12.21
C HIS A 13 -6.48 -2.85 11.24
N THR A 14 -5.83 -3.24 10.16
CA THR A 14 -5.27 -2.32 9.17
C THR A 14 -6.17 -2.21 7.95
N PHE A 15 -6.65 -1.00 7.68
CA PHE A 15 -7.37 -0.67 6.45
C PHE A 15 -6.51 0.20 5.55
N GLY A 16 -6.54 -0.07 4.24
CA GLY A 16 -6.05 0.86 3.24
C GLY A 16 -4.78 0.46 2.52
N CYS A 17 -3.74 1.29 2.59
CA CYS A 17 -2.55 1.20 1.75
C CYS A 17 -1.33 0.61 2.50
N GLN A 18 -0.25 0.38 1.75
CA GLN A 18 1.02 -0.14 2.28
C GLN A 18 1.62 0.76 3.37
N MET A 19 1.42 2.09 3.29
CA MET A 19 1.87 3.00 4.34
C MET A 19 1.17 2.70 5.69
N ASN A 20 -0.14 2.40 5.66
CA ASN A 20 -0.84 2.01 6.88
C ASN A 20 -0.36 0.65 7.42
N LYS A 21 0.01 -0.29 6.54
CA LYS A 21 0.61 -1.56 6.97
C LYS A 21 1.92 -1.30 7.71
N HIS A 22 2.80 -0.50 7.14
CA HIS A 22 4.03 -0.09 7.78
C HIS A 22 3.78 0.65 9.11
N ASP A 23 2.80 1.57 9.15
CA ASP A 23 2.43 2.27 10.39
C ASP A 23 1.94 1.26 11.45
N SER A 24 1.20 0.21 11.05
CA SER A 24 0.76 -0.87 11.95
C SER A 24 1.91 -1.74 12.47
N GLU A 25 2.90 -2.05 11.64
CA GLU A 25 4.11 -2.77 12.06
C GLU A 25 4.89 -1.97 13.11
N ARG A 26 4.93 -0.64 13.00
CA ARG A 26 5.54 0.24 14.01
C ARG A 26 4.74 0.27 15.29
N ILE A 27 3.40 0.32 15.21
CA ILE A 27 2.55 0.23 16.39
C ILE A 27 2.78 -1.10 17.12
N ALA A 28 2.79 -2.22 16.38
CA ALA A 28 3.07 -3.51 16.95
C ALA A 28 4.44 -3.53 17.68
N GLY A 29 5.50 -3.07 17.01
CA GLY A 29 6.83 -3.01 17.62
C GLY A 29 6.90 -2.14 18.89
N MET A 30 6.22 -0.98 18.91
CA MET A 30 6.18 -0.13 20.09
C MET A 30 5.45 -0.80 21.26
N LEU A 31 4.31 -1.45 21.02
CA LEU A 31 3.55 -2.13 22.07
C LEU A 31 4.27 -3.38 22.60
N GLU A 32 4.88 -4.16 21.72
CA GLU A 32 5.71 -5.32 22.10
C GLU A 32 6.95 -4.88 22.90
N ALA A 33 7.58 -3.77 22.55
CA ALA A 33 8.70 -3.22 23.32
C ALA A 33 8.30 -2.81 24.74
N LEU A 34 7.03 -2.51 24.98
CA LEU A 34 6.45 -2.24 26.31
C LEU A 34 5.95 -3.50 27.03
N GLY A 35 6.12 -4.69 26.42
CA GLY A 35 5.76 -5.97 26.99
C GLY A 35 4.33 -6.41 26.72
N ALA A 36 3.61 -5.79 25.77
CA ALA A 36 2.32 -6.29 25.30
C ALA A 36 2.49 -7.46 24.31
N LEU A 37 1.45 -8.28 24.18
CA LEU A 37 1.43 -9.46 23.33
C LEU A 37 0.42 -9.28 22.18
N MET A 38 0.89 -9.41 20.94
CA MET A 38 0.02 -9.38 19.78
C MET A 38 -0.83 -10.66 19.68
N VAL A 39 -2.12 -10.51 19.41
CA VAL A 39 -3.08 -11.60 19.20
C VAL A 39 -3.83 -11.40 17.88
N GLU A 40 -4.41 -12.48 17.35
CA GLU A 40 -5.04 -12.43 16.02
C GLU A 40 -6.47 -11.88 16.06
N THR A 41 -7.19 -12.12 17.16
CA THR A 41 -8.63 -11.83 17.26
C THR A 41 -8.95 -10.75 18.29
N VAL A 42 -10.07 -10.05 18.06
CA VAL A 42 -10.58 -9.05 19.01
C VAL A 42 -10.96 -9.69 20.32
N GLU A 43 -11.52 -10.89 20.29
CA GLU A 43 -11.98 -11.64 21.45
C GLU A 43 -10.83 -11.90 22.45
N GLU A 44 -9.63 -12.11 21.96
CA GLU A 44 -8.41 -12.37 22.75
C GLU A 44 -7.70 -11.09 23.19
N SER A 45 -8.13 -9.91 22.72
CA SER A 45 -7.41 -8.66 22.96
C SER A 45 -7.97 -7.81 24.08
N ASP A 46 -7.10 -7.16 24.82
CA ASP A 46 -7.39 -6.10 25.79
C ASP A 46 -7.45 -4.73 25.12
N VAL A 47 -6.64 -4.54 24.09
CA VAL A 47 -6.51 -3.31 23.30
C VAL A 47 -6.76 -3.63 21.83
N VAL A 48 -7.59 -2.83 21.16
CA VAL A 48 -7.82 -2.93 19.70
C VAL A 48 -7.42 -1.62 19.04
N VAL A 49 -6.54 -1.70 18.05
CA VAL A 49 -6.10 -0.54 17.28
C VAL A 49 -6.60 -0.66 15.84
N PHE A 50 -7.38 0.33 15.40
CA PHE A 50 -7.81 0.45 14.01
C PHE A 50 -6.94 1.47 13.26
N MET A 51 -6.11 0.98 12.33
CA MET A 51 -5.35 1.83 11.42
C MET A 51 -6.15 2.09 10.15
N THR A 52 -6.41 3.37 9.84
CA THR A 52 -7.47 3.76 8.92
C THR A 52 -6.98 4.52 7.70
N CYS A 53 -7.73 4.40 6.61
CA CYS A 53 -7.47 5.06 5.34
C CYS A 53 -8.69 5.85 4.88
N CYS A 54 -8.50 7.11 4.48
CA CYS A 54 -9.55 7.96 3.94
C CYS A 54 -9.56 8.04 2.40
N VAL A 55 -8.74 7.21 1.73
CA VAL A 55 -8.67 7.19 0.26
C VAL A 55 -9.85 6.48 -0.36
N ARG A 56 -10.42 5.46 0.30
CA ARG A 56 -11.56 4.67 -0.19
C ARG A 56 -12.76 4.84 0.73
N GLU A 57 -13.93 5.19 0.17
CA GLU A 57 -15.17 5.35 0.94
C GLU A 57 -15.59 4.08 1.69
N ALA A 58 -15.41 2.93 1.05
CA ALA A 58 -15.67 1.64 1.69
C ALA A 58 -14.85 1.42 2.98
N ALA A 59 -13.71 2.12 3.14
CA ALA A 59 -12.91 2.06 4.37
C ALA A 59 -13.59 2.84 5.51
N ASP A 60 -14.20 3.98 5.21
CA ASP A 60 -14.95 4.79 6.19
C ASP A 60 -16.13 3.98 6.74
N THR A 61 -17.02 3.49 5.86
CA THR A 61 -18.19 2.69 6.26
C THR A 61 -17.78 1.45 7.06
N ARG A 62 -16.72 0.76 6.62
CA ARG A 62 -16.22 -0.44 7.31
C ARG A 62 -15.68 -0.10 8.70
N LEU A 63 -14.93 0.98 8.85
CA LEU A 63 -14.42 1.43 10.15
C LEU A 63 -15.55 1.67 11.13
N TYR A 64 -16.51 2.55 10.76
CA TYR A 64 -17.63 2.88 11.65
C TYR A 64 -18.42 1.63 12.07
N GLY A 65 -18.69 0.71 11.12
CA GLY A 65 -19.38 -0.55 11.40
C GLY A 65 -18.60 -1.44 12.35
N GLN A 66 -17.30 -1.63 12.13
CA GLN A 66 -16.47 -2.49 12.98
C GLN A 66 -16.28 -1.89 14.38
N VAL A 67 -15.92 -0.62 14.49
CA VAL A 67 -15.79 0.03 15.81
C VAL A 67 -17.12 -0.02 16.56
N ALA A 68 -18.26 0.25 15.90
CA ALA A 68 -19.57 0.18 16.54
C ALA A 68 -19.91 -1.26 17.04
N SER A 69 -19.42 -2.30 16.36
CA SER A 69 -19.66 -3.69 16.76
C SER A 69 -18.85 -4.11 18.00
N MET A 70 -17.76 -3.42 18.33
CA MET A 70 -16.89 -3.74 19.47
C MET A 70 -17.64 -3.78 20.80
N LYS A 71 -18.69 -2.96 20.97
CA LYS A 71 -19.55 -2.96 22.17
C LYS A 71 -20.25 -4.29 22.45
N ASN A 72 -20.40 -5.14 21.41
CA ASN A 72 -21.09 -6.42 21.48
C ASN A 72 -20.10 -7.59 21.74
N ILE A 73 -18.80 -7.33 21.70
CA ILE A 73 -17.77 -8.36 21.91
C ILE A 73 -17.30 -8.29 23.37
N PRO A 74 -17.55 -9.32 24.18
CA PRO A 74 -17.14 -9.31 25.58
C PRO A 74 -15.61 -9.21 25.71
N LEU A 75 -15.15 -8.59 26.79
CA LEU A 75 -13.74 -8.63 27.15
C LEU A 75 -13.37 -10.05 27.56
N ARG A 76 -12.16 -10.49 27.25
CA ARG A 76 -11.66 -11.81 27.67
C ARG A 76 -11.70 -11.93 29.21
N ALA A 77 -11.95 -13.13 29.71
CA ALA A 77 -12.15 -13.37 31.16
C ALA A 77 -10.88 -13.08 31.99
N GLU A 78 -9.71 -13.30 31.41
CA GLU A 78 -8.40 -13.10 32.04
C GLU A 78 -7.86 -11.67 31.95
N SER A 79 -8.64 -10.75 31.36
CA SER A 79 -8.21 -9.36 31.20
C SER A 79 -8.03 -8.69 32.57
N PRO A 80 -6.91 -7.99 32.80
CA PRO A 80 -6.77 -7.15 33.98
C PRO A 80 -7.57 -5.83 33.89
N LEU A 81 -8.13 -5.52 32.72
CA LEU A 81 -8.90 -4.31 32.47
C LEU A 81 -10.38 -4.52 32.77
N SER A 82 -11.06 -3.44 33.15
CA SER A 82 -12.53 -3.43 33.33
C SER A 82 -13.30 -3.34 32.01
N LYS A 83 -12.67 -2.85 30.95
CA LYS A 83 -13.22 -2.76 29.59
C LYS A 83 -12.09 -2.86 28.57
N ARG A 84 -12.42 -3.26 27.34
CA ARG A 84 -11.49 -3.18 26.19
C ARG A 84 -11.20 -1.74 25.85
N VAL A 85 -9.93 -1.41 25.60
CA VAL A 85 -9.52 -0.09 25.10
C VAL A 85 -9.52 -0.11 23.57
N ILE A 86 -10.19 0.87 22.98
CA ILE A 86 -10.36 0.97 21.52
C ILE A 86 -9.69 2.24 21.01
N ALA A 87 -8.72 2.08 20.13
CA ALA A 87 -7.97 3.16 19.50
C ALA A 87 -8.24 3.22 17.98
N VAL A 88 -8.39 4.43 17.45
CA VAL A 88 -8.49 4.69 16.00
C VAL A 88 -7.41 5.67 15.60
N GLY A 89 -6.59 5.26 14.62
CA GLY A 89 -5.50 6.08 14.09
C GLY A 89 -5.45 6.14 12.57
N GLY A 90 -4.44 6.85 12.05
CA GLY A 90 -4.21 6.98 10.62
C GLY A 90 -5.00 8.12 9.98
N CYS A 91 -5.30 7.98 8.66
CA CYS A 91 -5.85 9.09 7.87
C CYS A 91 -7.25 9.55 8.32
N ILE A 92 -8.12 8.64 8.78
CA ILE A 92 -9.44 9.03 9.30
C ILE A 92 -9.29 9.68 10.68
N GLY A 93 -8.44 9.13 11.55
CA GLY A 93 -8.10 9.77 12.82
C GLY A 93 -7.60 11.20 12.63
N GLN A 94 -6.71 11.40 11.65
CA GLN A 94 -6.19 12.73 11.28
C GLN A 94 -7.27 13.67 10.74
N ARG A 95 -8.19 13.17 9.92
CA ARG A 95 -9.24 13.97 9.30
C ARG A 95 -10.33 14.37 10.27
N ASP A 96 -10.81 13.43 11.08
CA ASP A 96 -12.04 13.58 11.87
C ASP A 96 -11.78 13.91 13.34
N GLY A 97 -10.64 13.51 13.91
CA GLY A 97 -10.25 13.88 15.27
C GLY A 97 -11.35 13.64 16.31
N GLU A 98 -11.72 14.70 17.05
CA GLU A 98 -12.75 14.67 18.10
C GLU A 98 -14.12 14.20 17.61
N LYS A 99 -14.50 14.47 16.34
CA LYS A 99 -15.78 14.04 15.76
C LYS A 99 -15.97 12.52 15.83
N LEU A 100 -14.87 11.76 15.77
CA LEU A 100 -14.92 10.30 15.92
C LEU A 100 -15.42 9.88 17.31
N THR A 101 -15.00 10.58 18.35
CA THR A 101 -15.41 10.27 19.73
C THR A 101 -16.87 10.67 20.01
N GLU A 102 -17.40 11.64 19.26
CA GLU A 102 -18.82 12.00 19.30
C GLU A 102 -19.67 10.94 18.61
N ALA A 103 -19.24 10.52 17.41
CA ALA A 103 -19.97 9.51 16.62
C ALA A 103 -19.85 8.09 17.22
N LEU A 104 -18.75 7.79 17.90
CA LEU A 104 -18.44 6.50 18.51
C LEU A 104 -18.11 6.66 20.01
N PRO A 105 -19.13 6.74 20.88
CA PRO A 105 -18.94 7.09 22.30
C PRO A 105 -18.06 6.10 23.09
N HIS A 106 -17.90 4.86 22.61
CA HIS A 106 -17.08 3.82 23.24
C HIS A 106 -15.61 3.82 22.74
N LEU A 107 -15.26 4.73 21.86
CA LEU A 107 -13.88 4.94 21.44
C LEU A 107 -13.10 5.67 22.54
N ASP A 108 -11.92 5.15 22.87
CA ASP A 108 -11.08 5.65 23.96
C ASP A 108 -9.95 6.53 23.46
N VAL A 109 -9.31 6.19 22.34
CA VAL A 109 -8.13 6.87 21.80
C VAL A 109 -8.31 7.21 20.32
N VAL A 110 -8.01 8.47 19.97
CA VAL A 110 -7.90 8.92 18.56
C VAL A 110 -6.53 9.57 18.36
N PHE A 111 -5.80 9.15 17.35
CA PHE A 111 -4.50 9.73 17.00
C PHE A 111 -4.36 9.95 15.48
N GLY A 112 -3.55 10.95 15.13
CA GLY A 112 -3.33 11.32 13.73
C GLY A 112 -2.20 10.54 13.06
N THR A 113 -1.91 10.91 11.81
CA THR A 113 -0.79 10.36 11.02
C THR A 113 0.57 10.94 11.43
N HIS A 114 0.59 12.06 12.14
CA HIS A 114 1.79 12.80 12.51
C HIS A 114 2.29 12.51 13.92
N ASN A 115 1.54 11.76 14.70
CA ASN A 115 1.85 11.48 16.10
C ASN A 115 1.72 10.00 16.47
N LEU A 116 2.10 9.13 15.54
CA LEU A 116 2.10 7.67 15.74
C LEU A 116 2.88 7.27 17.02
N GLY A 117 4.01 7.93 17.28
CA GLY A 117 4.84 7.69 18.46
C GLY A 117 4.19 8.04 19.80
N SER A 118 3.11 8.86 19.80
CA SER A 118 2.37 9.19 21.03
C SER A 118 1.39 8.08 21.44
N LEU A 119 1.09 7.12 20.59
CA LEU A 119 0.07 6.10 20.86
C LEU A 119 0.29 5.35 22.19
N PRO A 120 1.50 4.88 22.55
CA PRO A 120 1.71 4.25 23.86
C PRO A 120 1.24 5.10 25.04
N HIS A 121 1.62 6.36 25.05
CA HIS A 121 1.23 7.29 26.11
C HIS A 121 -0.29 7.53 26.16
N LEU A 122 -0.93 7.67 25.00
CA LEU A 122 -2.40 7.83 24.93
C LEU A 122 -3.13 6.58 25.43
N LEU A 123 -2.61 5.38 25.13
CA LEU A 123 -3.16 4.12 25.64
C LEU A 123 -2.98 4.03 27.16
N GLU A 124 -1.80 4.36 27.69
CA GLU A 124 -1.55 4.39 29.14
C GLU A 124 -2.55 5.30 29.86
N ALA A 125 -2.73 6.52 29.37
CA ALA A 125 -3.70 7.47 29.95
C ALA A 125 -5.15 6.94 29.90
N ALA A 126 -5.55 6.28 28.80
CA ALA A 126 -6.88 5.68 28.67
C ALA A 126 -7.08 4.48 29.64
N ILE A 127 -6.06 3.64 29.81
CA ILE A 127 -6.05 2.48 30.73
C ILE A 127 -6.15 2.96 32.19
N GLU A 128 -5.45 4.04 32.54
CA GLU A 128 -5.49 4.65 33.89
C GLU A 128 -6.79 5.42 34.19
N GLY A 129 -7.72 5.47 33.21
CA GLY A 129 -9.02 6.10 33.41
C GLY A 129 -9.02 7.63 33.31
N GLN A 130 -8.03 8.21 32.63
CA GLN A 130 -7.94 9.67 32.44
C GLN A 130 -8.94 10.18 31.36
N GLY A 131 -9.93 9.39 31.00
CA GLY A 131 -10.94 9.73 30.00
C GLY A 131 -10.50 9.45 28.57
N LYS A 132 -11.25 10.01 27.59
CA LYS A 132 -10.94 9.89 26.17
C LYS A 132 -9.70 10.67 25.81
N GLN A 133 -8.80 10.07 25.04
CA GLN A 133 -7.57 10.66 24.57
C GLN A 133 -7.68 11.00 23.09
N VAL A 134 -7.57 12.25 22.71
CA VAL A 134 -7.58 12.69 21.31
C VAL A 134 -6.36 13.55 21.04
N GLU A 135 -5.46 13.07 20.20
CA GLU A 135 -4.28 13.82 19.79
C GLU A 135 -4.11 13.78 18.28
N VAL A 136 -4.31 14.92 17.64
CA VAL A 136 -4.17 15.10 16.20
C VAL A 136 -3.27 16.31 15.93
N LEU A 137 -2.08 16.06 15.44
CA LEU A 137 -1.13 17.12 15.11
C LEU A 137 -1.31 17.57 13.66
N ALA A 138 -1.31 18.89 13.43
CA ALA A 138 -1.42 19.47 12.09
C ALA A 138 -0.24 19.12 11.19
N ALA A 139 0.96 18.94 11.76
CA ALA A 139 2.16 18.48 11.07
C ALA A 139 3.14 17.89 12.09
N SER A 140 3.98 16.94 11.66
CA SER A 140 5.15 16.52 12.42
C SER A 140 6.36 17.34 12.00
N SER A 141 7.21 17.73 12.94
CA SER A 141 8.51 18.36 12.68
C SER A 141 9.53 17.36 12.16
N GLU A 142 9.42 16.09 12.57
CA GLU A 142 10.42 15.05 12.30
C GLU A 142 9.81 13.84 11.59
N PHE A 143 10.64 13.12 10.84
CA PHE A 143 10.29 11.81 10.30
C PHE A 143 10.52 10.78 11.42
N PRO A 144 9.57 9.93 11.78
CA PRO A 144 9.74 8.95 12.86
C PRO A 144 10.64 7.78 12.39
N THR A 145 11.97 7.98 12.42
CA THR A 145 12.95 7.00 11.91
C THR A 145 13.27 5.87 12.89
N GLU A 146 13.16 6.11 14.21
CA GLU A 146 13.68 5.21 15.24
C GLU A 146 12.61 4.38 15.98
N LEU A 147 11.38 4.36 15.50
CA LEU A 147 10.34 3.56 16.15
C LEU A 147 10.60 2.05 15.97
N PRO A 148 10.46 1.24 17.03
CA PRO A 148 10.49 -0.22 16.93
C PRO A 148 9.51 -0.71 15.87
N THR A 149 9.84 -1.79 15.18
CA THR A 149 9.00 -2.35 14.10
C THR A 149 8.88 -3.87 14.29
N SER A 150 7.66 -4.36 14.35
CA SER A 150 7.33 -5.80 14.28
C SER A 150 6.75 -6.08 12.90
N ARG A 151 7.53 -6.72 12.03
CA ARG A 151 7.14 -6.97 10.65
C ARG A 151 6.19 -8.16 10.54
N GLU A 152 5.17 -8.04 9.69
CA GLU A 152 4.27 -9.14 9.33
C GLU A 152 5.05 -10.33 8.75
N HIS A 153 6.11 -10.03 7.97
CA HIS A 153 6.97 -11.03 7.34
C HIS A 153 8.44 -10.75 7.60
N SER A 154 9.20 -11.76 8.03
CA SER A 154 10.65 -11.62 8.30
C SER A 154 11.46 -11.37 7.03
N TRP A 155 10.98 -11.81 5.87
CA TRP A 155 11.66 -11.79 4.58
C TRP A 155 11.26 -10.61 3.67
N ALA A 156 10.28 -9.79 4.05
CA ALA A 156 9.88 -8.59 3.32
C ALA A 156 9.81 -7.38 4.23
N ALA A 157 10.13 -6.20 3.70
CA ALA A 157 10.07 -4.95 4.45
C ALA A 157 9.50 -3.79 3.62
N TRP A 158 8.71 -2.96 4.29
CA TRP A 158 8.30 -1.65 3.80
C TRP A 158 9.30 -0.61 4.27
N LEU A 159 9.86 0.18 3.35
CA LEU A 159 10.84 1.21 3.66
C LEU A 159 10.31 2.58 3.21
N PRO A 160 9.70 3.36 4.09
CA PRO A 160 9.27 4.72 3.78
C PRO A 160 10.47 5.63 3.51
N ILE A 161 10.46 6.27 2.35
CA ILE A 161 11.48 7.25 1.97
C ILE A 161 10.96 8.68 2.05
N THR A 162 9.64 8.86 1.89
CA THR A 162 8.95 10.14 2.01
C THR A 162 7.57 9.98 2.64
N ILE A 163 7.08 11.02 3.31
CA ILE A 163 5.70 11.17 3.77
C ILE A 163 5.12 12.49 3.24
N GLY A 164 3.78 12.53 3.07
CA GLY A 164 3.10 13.70 2.52
C GLY A 164 3.23 13.83 1.00
N CYS A 165 2.53 14.79 0.41
CA CYS A 165 2.52 14.98 -1.04
C CYS A 165 2.24 16.43 -1.43
N ASN A 166 3.01 16.95 -2.40
CA ASN A 166 2.88 18.30 -2.93
C ASN A 166 2.13 18.40 -4.27
N ASN A 167 1.53 17.30 -4.76
CA ASN A 167 0.85 17.30 -6.06
C ASN A 167 -0.52 17.98 -6.05
N PHE A 168 -1.24 17.94 -4.93
CA PHE A 168 -2.57 18.55 -4.79
C PHE A 168 -3.54 18.21 -5.93
N CYS A 169 -3.59 16.92 -6.32
CA CYS A 169 -4.60 16.43 -7.24
C CYS A 169 -5.98 16.77 -6.69
N SER A 170 -6.89 17.29 -7.53
CA SER A 170 -8.15 17.89 -7.08
C SER A 170 -9.10 16.94 -6.33
N TYR A 171 -8.96 15.63 -6.55
CA TYR A 171 -9.75 14.58 -5.89
C TYR A 171 -9.10 14.02 -4.63
N CYS A 172 -7.83 14.38 -4.34
CA CYS A 172 -7.01 13.66 -3.37
C CYS A 172 -6.95 14.37 -2.02
N ILE A 173 -7.33 13.64 -0.98
CA ILE A 173 -7.31 14.14 0.40
C ILE A 173 -5.93 14.03 1.07
N VAL A 174 -4.98 13.30 0.48
CA VAL A 174 -3.68 12.98 1.08
C VAL A 174 -2.89 14.22 1.52
N PRO A 175 -2.76 15.30 0.75
CA PRO A 175 -2.04 16.50 1.19
C PRO A 175 -2.60 17.14 2.46
N TYR A 176 -3.88 16.92 2.74
CA TYR A 176 -4.60 17.51 3.89
C TYR A 176 -4.50 16.63 5.14
N VAL A 177 -4.23 15.33 4.99
CA VAL A 177 -4.17 14.37 6.12
C VAL A 177 -2.76 13.82 6.39
N ARG A 178 -1.85 13.87 5.40
CA ARG A 178 -0.44 13.49 5.57
C ARG A 178 0.53 14.66 5.38
N GLY A 179 -0.01 15.86 5.11
CA GLY A 179 0.76 17.09 5.04
C GLY A 179 1.61 17.22 3.78
N ARG A 180 2.53 18.20 3.82
CA ARG A 180 3.52 18.44 2.77
C ARG A 180 4.55 17.33 2.72
N GLU A 181 5.13 17.14 1.54
CA GLU A 181 6.20 16.17 1.33
C GLU A 181 7.40 16.46 2.22
N LYS A 182 7.85 15.40 2.90
CA LYS A 182 9.09 15.37 3.68
C LYS A 182 9.85 14.11 3.33
N SER A 183 11.09 14.29 2.87
CA SER A 183 12.01 13.21 2.53
C SER A 183 12.89 12.86 3.75
N ARG A 184 13.26 11.59 3.85
CA ARG A 184 14.33 11.13 4.75
C ARG A 184 15.69 11.39 4.10
N SER A 185 16.76 11.44 4.91
CA SER A 185 18.12 11.46 4.36
C SER A 185 18.44 10.14 3.63
N ILE A 186 19.36 10.21 2.66
CA ILE A 186 19.82 9.00 1.95
C ILE A 186 20.49 8.05 2.95
N GLU A 187 21.27 8.61 3.84
CA GLU A 187 22.02 7.91 4.88
C GLU A 187 21.10 7.07 5.80
N ASP A 188 19.98 7.67 6.27
CA ASP A 188 19.02 6.97 7.12
C ASP A 188 18.31 5.84 6.38
N ILE A 189 17.97 6.06 5.10
CA ILE A 189 17.33 5.06 4.26
C ILE A 189 18.27 3.87 4.03
N VAL A 190 19.52 4.14 3.69
CA VAL A 190 20.54 3.10 3.45
C VAL A 190 20.82 2.32 4.72
N ALA A 191 21.04 3.00 5.86
CA ALA A 191 21.28 2.34 7.12
C ALA A 191 20.11 1.41 7.55
N GLU A 192 18.87 1.80 7.27
CA GLU A 192 17.70 0.94 7.53
C GLU A 192 17.65 -0.24 6.54
N ALA A 193 17.96 -0.01 5.26
CA ALA A 193 18.00 -1.08 4.25
C ALA A 193 19.11 -2.10 4.58
N GLU A 194 20.28 -1.66 5.02
CA GLU A 194 21.37 -2.54 5.47
C GLU A 194 20.95 -3.41 6.67
N ARG A 195 20.26 -2.81 7.66
CA ARG A 195 19.72 -3.59 8.80
C ARG A 195 18.70 -4.63 8.33
N TYR A 196 17.86 -4.31 7.36
CA TYR A 196 16.91 -5.27 6.79
C TYR A 196 17.64 -6.42 6.09
N VAL A 197 18.61 -6.13 5.23
CA VAL A 197 19.40 -7.15 4.54
C VAL A 197 20.14 -8.03 5.56
N ALA A 198 20.79 -7.44 6.56
CA ALA A 198 21.47 -8.17 7.63
C ALA A 198 20.54 -9.08 8.45
N SER A 199 19.25 -8.72 8.58
CA SER A 199 18.22 -9.54 9.24
C SER A 199 17.59 -10.60 8.34
N GLY A 200 18.04 -10.75 7.09
CA GLY A 200 17.56 -11.78 6.15
C GLY A 200 16.38 -11.35 5.28
N VAL A 201 16.05 -10.06 5.22
CA VAL A 201 15.04 -9.54 4.29
C VAL A 201 15.46 -9.77 2.84
N LYS A 202 14.57 -10.31 2.03
CA LYS A 202 14.76 -10.65 0.62
C LYS A 202 14.15 -9.61 -0.34
N GLU A 203 13.10 -8.93 0.07
CA GLU A 203 12.42 -7.93 -0.73
C GLU A 203 12.19 -6.65 0.09
N ILE A 204 12.64 -5.50 -0.45
CA ILE A 204 12.32 -4.17 0.09
C ILE A 204 11.40 -3.46 -0.91
N THR A 205 10.31 -2.89 -0.39
CA THR A 205 9.46 -1.98 -1.16
C THR A 205 9.58 -0.56 -0.61
N LEU A 206 10.11 0.36 -1.42
CA LEU A 206 10.19 1.78 -1.07
C LEU A 206 8.80 2.41 -1.09
N LEU A 207 8.45 3.12 -0.03
CA LEU A 207 7.13 3.73 0.15
C LEU A 207 7.21 5.26 0.20
N GLY A 208 6.16 5.89 -0.30
CA GLY A 208 5.86 7.30 -0.22
C GLY A 208 4.46 7.57 -0.77
N GLN A 209 4.02 8.81 -0.78
CA GLN A 209 2.81 9.23 -1.50
C GLN A 209 3.11 9.66 -2.95
N ASN A 210 4.39 9.97 -3.24
CA ASN A 210 4.97 10.14 -4.56
C ASN A 210 6.48 9.93 -4.45
N VAL A 211 6.95 8.69 -4.63
CA VAL A 211 8.37 8.37 -4.49
C VAL A 211 9.26 9.06 -5.53
N ASN A 212 8.71 9.39 -6.72
CA ASN A 212 9.50 10.01 -7.80
C ASN A 212 9.92 11.45 -7.49
N SER A 213 9.24 12.15 -6.57
CA SER A 213 9.61 13.51 -6.14
C SER A 213 10.63 13.52 -4.99
N TYR A 214 11.01 12.36 -4.45
CA TYR A 214 11.93 12.24 -3.33
C TYR A 214 13.13 13.18 -3.44
N GLY A 215 13.41 13.89 -2.35
CA GLY A 215 14.57 14.76 -2.21
C GLY A 215 14.36 16.21 -2.68
N ARG A 216 13.23 16.54 -3.30
CA ARG A 216 12.97 17.93 -3.74
C ARG A 216 12.96 18.92 -2.58
N ASP A 217 12.36 18.53 -1.47
CA ASP A 217 12.29 19.33 -0.25
C ASP A 217 13.64 19.43 0.47
N LEU A 218 14.41 18.35 0.49
CA LEU A 218 15.66 18.23 1.24
C LEU A 218 16.89 18.70 0.44
N TYR A 219 16.95 18.40 -0.88
CA TYR A 219 18.11 18.65 -1.73
C TYR A 219 17.83 19.66 -2.87
N GLY A 220 16.63 20.23 -2.95
CA GLY A 220 16.22 21.17 -4.00
C GLY A 220 15.98 20.53 -5.39
N LYS A 221 16.21 19.22 -5.55
CA LYS A 221 15.99 18.44 -6.78
C LYS A 221 15.53 17.02 -6.47
N PRO A 222 14.84 16.33 -7.39
CA PRO A 222 14.53 14.92 -7.20
C PRO A 222 15.82 14.09 -7.20
N ARG A 223 15.89 13.11 -6.28
CA ARG A 223 17.02 12.19 -6.09
C ARG A 223 16.57 10.74 -5.94
N PHE A 224 15.43 10.39 -6.52
CA PHE A 224 14.91 9.03 -6.39
C PHE A 224 15.79 7.99 -7.10
N ALA A 225 16.41 8.35 -8.23
CA ALA A 225 17.39 7.49 -8.90
C ALA A 225 18.59 7.16 -8.01
N ASP A 226 19.06 8.15 -7.20
CA ASP A 226 20.18 7.94 -6.26
C ASP A 226 19.79 6.97 -5.13
N ILE A 227 18.54 7.02 -4.65
CA ILE A 227 18.03 6.05 -3.66
C ILE A 227 17.98 4.64 -4.22
N LEU A 228 17.52 4.48 -5.46
CA LEU A 228 17.50 3.17 -6.10
C LEU A 228 18.91 2.57 -6.19
N ASP A 229 19.91 3.36 -6.60
CA ASP A 229 21.31 2.93 -6.62
C ASP A 229 21.82 2.56 -5.22
N ALA A 230 21.59 3.44 -4.25
CA ALA A 230 22.10 3.25 -2.90
C ALA A 230 21.49 2.02 -2.20
N VAL A 231 20.19 1.76 -2.40
CA VAL A 231 19.54 0.58 -1.83
C VAL A 231 19.93 -0.70 -2.58
N ASP A 232 20.13 -0.66 -3.92
CA ASP A 232 20.65 -1.81 -4.68
C ASP A 232 22.04 -2.24 -4.16
N GLN A 233 22.91 -1.26 -3.83
CA GLN A 233 24.26 -1.50 -3.28
C GLN A 233 24.27 -2.18 -1.90
N THR A 234 23.18 -2.19 -1.16
CA THR A 234 23.05 -2.95 0.10
C THR A 234 23.04 -4.47 -0.11
N GLY A 235 22.88 -4.92 -1.35
CA GLY A 235 22.82 -6.34 -1.70
C GLY A 235 21.42 -6.94 -1.56
N ILE A 236 20.37 -6.14 -1.47
CA ILE A 236 18.98 -6.64 -1.47
C ILE A 236 18.68 -7.43 -2.75
N GLU A 237 18.00 -8.56 -2.62
CA GLU A 237 17.70 -9.44 -3.75
C GLU A 237 16.56 -8.91 -4.64
N ARG A 238 15.53 -8.29 -4.04
CA ARG A 238 14.42 -7.65 -4.74
C ARG A 238 14.12 -6.27 -4.20
N LEU A 239 14.15 -5.29 -5.10
CA LEU A 239 13.77 -3.91 -4.84
C LEU A 239 12.51 -3.56 -5.62
N ARG A 240 11.54 -2.99 -4.94
CA ARG A 240 10.32 -2.45 -5.52
C ARG A 240 10.05 -1.06 -4.99
N PHE A 241 9.18 -0.35 -5.64
CA PHE A 241 8.63 0.89 -5.11
C PHE A 241 7.15 1.03 -5.48
N ALA A 242 6.43 1.78 -4.69
CA ALA A 242 5.02 2.05 -4.88
C ALA A 242 4.75 3.56 -4.99
N THR A 243 3.62 3.89 -5.60
CA THR A 243 3.08 5.28 -5.61
C THR A 243 3.92 6.26 -6.44
N SER A 244 4.09 5.95 -7.73
CA SER A 244 4.69 6.83 -8.71
C SER A 244 3.72 7.88 -9.24
N HIS A 245 4.27 8.97 -9.76
CA HIS A 245 3.49 10.00 -10.45
C HIS A 245 4.12 10.33 -11.82
N PRO A 246 3.36 10.25 -12.93
CA PRO A 246 3.90 10.43 -14.29
C PRO A 246 4.64 11.74 -14.52
N LYS A 247 4.22 12.83 -13.86
CA LYS A 247 4.91 14.14 -13.93
C LYS A 247 6.36 14.08 -13.39
N ASP A 248 6.61 13.22 -12.39
CA ASP A 248 7.86 13.21 -11.62
C ASP A 248 8.75 12.00 -11.95
N LEU A 249 8.30 11.11 -12.84
CA LEU A 249 9.11 9.98 -13.33
C LEU A 249 10.15 10.51 -14.34
N THR A 250 11.42 10.55 -13.92
CA THR A 250 12.53 11.08 -14.74
C THR A 250 13.17 9.98 -15.59
N ASP A 251 13.93 10.39 -16.61
CA ASP A 251 14.66 9.46 -17.48
C ASP A 251 15.70 8.66 -16.68
N GLU A 252 16.37 9.29 -15.69
CA GLU A 252 17.32 8.61 -14.82
C GLU A 252 16.65 7.46 -14.03
N VAL A 253 15.42 7.63 -13.56
CA VAL A 253 14.67 6.55 -12.88
C VAL A 253 14.29 5.45 -13.87
N ILE A 254 13.92 5.80 -15.09
CA ILE A 254 13.60 4.82 -16.15
C ILE A 254 14.82 3.96 -16.48
N GLU A 255 16.00 4.57 -16.61
CA GLU A 255 17.27 3.87 -16.87
C GLU A 255 17.62 2.84 -15.78
N LYS A 256 17.19 3.05 -14.52
CA LYS A 256 17.42 2.09 -13.43
C LYS A 256 16.73 0.75 -13.66
N PHE A 257 15.63 0.69 -14.38
CA PHE A 257 15.00 -0.59 -14.74
C PHE A 257 15.87 -1.44 -15.68
N GLY A 258 16.77 -0.82 -16.44
CA GLY A 258 17.72 -1.52 -17.31
C GLY A 258 19.04 -1.87 -16.63
N SER A 259 19.48 -1.07 -15.65
CA SER A 259 20.81 -1.17 -15.06
C SER A 259 20.87 -1.89 -13.72
N LEU A 260 19.81 -1.79 -12.88
CA LEU A 260 19.82 -2.40 -11.56
C LEU A 260 19.29 -3.83 -11.59
N ARG A 261 20.05 -4.75 -10.99
CA ARG A 261 19.68 -6.16 -10.94
C ARG A 261 18.53 -6.42 -9.96
N SER A 262 18.55 -5.76 -8.81
CA SER A 262 17.54 -5.94 -7.77
C SER A 262 16.20 -5.32 -8.13
N LEU A 263 16.17 -4.27 -8.97
CA LEU A 263 14.94 -3.57 -9.32
C LEU A 263 14.02 -4.45 -10.17
N MET A 264 12.89 -4.82 -9.58
CA MET A 264 11.96 -5.76 -10.22
C MET A 264 11.26 -5.14 -11.43
N PRO A 265 11.01 -5.92 -12.50
CA PRO A 265 10.40 -5.46 -13.75
C PRO A 265 8.87 -5.28 -13.60
N ALA A 266 8.46 -4.47 -12.65
CA ALA A 266 7.07 -4.13 -12.39
C ALA A 266 6.97 -2.67 -11.98
N LEU A 267 6.15 -1.88 -12.68
CA LEU A 267 5.93 -0.47 -12.38
C LEU A 267 4.45 -0.16 -12.26
N HIS A 268 4.08 0.40 -11.10
CA HIS A 268 2.77 1.01 -10.90
C HIS A 268 2.85 2.51 -11.19
N LEU A 269 2.21 2.95 -12.28
CA LEU A 269 2.23 4.34 -12.75
C LEU A 269 0.79 4.86 -12.96
N PRO A 270 0.15 5.41 -11.93
CA PRO A 270 -1.24 5.86 -11.98
C PRO A 270 -1.48 7.00 -12.97
N VAL A 271 -2.19 6.74 -14.07
CA VAL A 271 -2.57 7.76 -15.05
C VAL A 271 -3.85 8.49 -14.68
N GLN A 272 -4.78 7.82 -14.03
CA GLN A 272 -6.10 8.28 -13.57
C GLN A 272 -7.14 8.48 -14.67
N SER A 273 -6.80 9.06 -15.83
CA SER A 273 -7.66 9.25 -16.99
C SER A 273 -6.85 9.31 -18.28
N GLY A 274 -7.44 8.93 -19.41
CA GLY A 274 -6.87 9.09 -20.75
C GLY A 274 -7.25 10.41 -21.43
N SER A 275 -8.13 11.21 -20.83
CA SER A 275 -8.54 12.51 -21.35
C SER A 275 -7.69 13.63 -20.78
N ASN A 276 -7.13 14.48 -21.68
CA ASN A 276 -6.38 15.68 -21.26
C ASN A 276 -7.26 16.67 -20.49
N ALA A 277 -8.55 16.77 -20.83
CA ALA A 277 -9.50 17.65 -20.13
C ALA A 277 -9.69 17.20 -18.68
N ILE A 278 -9.90 15.89 -18.47
CA ILE A 278 -10.05 15.32 -17.13
C ILE A 278 -8.72 15.36 -16.36
N LEU A 279 -7.59 15.06 -16.98
CA LEU A 279 -6.27 15.20 -16.33
C LEU A 279 -6.04 16.64 -15.85
N ALA A 280 -6.39 17.65 -16.65
CA ALA A 280 -6.30 19.06 -16.25
C ALA A 280 -7.25 19.36 -15.06
N ALA A 281 -8.50 18.91 -15.12
CA ALA A 281 -9.49 19.07 -14.02
C ALA A 281 -9.03 18.35 -12.73
N MET A 282 -8.34 17.23 -12.86
CA MET A 282 -7.70 16.49 -11.76
C MET A 282 -6.41 17.16 -11.23
N ASN A 283 -5.94 18.28 -11.82
CA ASN A 283 -4.67 18.94 -11.55
C ASN A 283 -3.45 18.02 -11.75
N ARG A 284 -3.48 17.14 -12.76
CA ARG A 284 -2.43 16.14 -12.98
C ARG A 284 -1.19 16.67 -13.70
N ARG A 285 -1.21 17.85 -14.28
CA ARG A 285 -0.07 18.60 -14.89
C ARG A 285 0.79 17.79 -15.87
N TYR A 286 0.20 16.84 -16.58
CA TYR A 286 0.77 16.13 -17.71
C TYR A 286 -0.34 15.76 -18.70
N SER A 287 0.02 15.49 -19.95
CA SER A 287 -0.91 15.08 -21.00
C SER A 287 -0.87 13.56 -21.22
N ARG A 288 -1.90 13.03 -21.91
CA ARG A 288 -1.90 11.67 -22.45
C ARG A 288 -0.65 11.34 -23.25
N ASP A 289 -0.23 12.24 -24.15
CA ASP A 289 0.95 12.02 -25.00
C ASP A 289 2.24 11.97 -24.18
N HIS A 290 2.35 12.79 -23.12
CA HIS A 290 3.48 12.69 -22.20
C HIS A 290 3.52 11.31 -21.53
N TYR A 291 2.37 10.83 -21.05
CA TYR A 291 2.26 9.52 -20.43
C TYR A 291 2.66 8.39 -21.39
N LEU A 292 2.16 8.41 -22.63
CA LEU A 292 2.49 7.41 -23.65
C LEU A 292 3.99 7.42 -23.99
N ARG A 293 4.64 8.60 -24.05
CA ARG A 293 6.10 8.67 -24.22
C ARG A 293 6.86 8.04 -23.07
N LEU A 294 6.41 8.21 -21.82
CA LEU A 294 7.02 7.52 -20.67
C LEU A 294 6.90 6.00 -20.82
N ILE A 295 5.71 5.51 -21.18
CA ILE A 295 5.47 4.07 -21.39
C ILE A 295 6.40 3.51 -22.47
N SER A 296 6.56 4.23 -23.60
CA SER A 296 7.49 3.82 -24.67
C SER A 296 8.91 3.71 -24.15
N LYS A 297 9.44 4.75 -23.52
CA LYS A 297 10.79 4.76 -22.94
C LYS A 297 11.03 3.63 -21.95
N ILE A 298 10.05 3.38 -21.06
CA ILE A 298 10.13 2.29 -20.08
C ILE A 298 10.25 0.94 -20.78
N ARG A 299 9.45 0.70 -21.83
CA ARG A 299 9.48 -0.55 -22.60
C ARG A 299 10.76 -0.71 -23.44
N ASP A 300 11.32 0.40 -23.93
CA ASP A 300 12.60 0.39 -24.63
C ASP A 300 13.74 -0.04 -23.71
N VAL A 301 13.75 0.47 -22.46
CA VAL A 301 14.76 0.14 -21.45
C VAL A 301 14.56 -1.26 -20.85
N ARG A 302 13.31 -1.64 -20.58
CA ARG A 302 12.95 -2.93 -19.97
C ARG A 302 11.81 -3.60 -20.74
N PRO A 303 12.10 -4.29 -21.85
CA PRO A 303 11.11 -5.06 -22.58
C PRO A 303 10.41 -6.09 -21.68
N GLY A 304 9.09 -6.19 -21.80
CA GLY A 304 8.29 -7.13 -20.98
C GLY A 304 8.07 -6.71 -19.53
N ILE A 305 8.37 -5.45 -19.16
CA ILE A 305 8.01 -4.91 -17.84
C ILE A 305 6.50 -4.98 -17.63
N ALA A 306 6.09 -5.41 -16.44
CA ALA A 306 4.68 -5.40 -16.04
C ALA A 306 4.26 -3.98 -15.63
N LEU A 307 3.23 -3.47 -16.27
CA LEU A 307 2.67 -2.15 -15.99
C LEU A 307 1.34 -2.28 -15.25
N SER A 308 1.16 -1.46 -14.23
CA SER A 308 -0.15 -1.29 -13.57
C SER A 308 -0.48 0.19 -13.40
N THR A 309 -1.76 0.49 -13.28
CA THR A 309 -2.25 1.86 -13.17
C THR A 309 -3.54 1.94 -12.35
N ASP A 310 -3.90 3.16 -11.94
CA ASP A 310 -5.21 3.50 -11.39
C ASP A 310 -5.99 4.30 -12.43
N ILE A 311 -7.29 4.05 -12.53
CA ILE A 311 -8.26 4.80 -13.35
C ILE A 311 -9.46 5.18 -12.48
N ILE A 312 -9.86 6.44 -12.57
CA ILE A 312 -11.08 6.96 -11.95
C ILE A 312 -12.10 7.24 -13.06
N VAL A 313 -13.23 6.55 -13.01
CA VAL A 313 -14.38 6.72 -13.90
C VAL A 313 -15.42 7.63 -13.23
N GLY A 314 -16.12 8.45 -14.02
CA GLY A 314 -17.14 9.34 -13.50
C GLY A 314 -16.58 10.48 -12.66
N PHE A 315 -15.39 10.97 -13.00
CA PHE A 315 -14.91 12.22 -12.42
C PHE A 315 -15.85 13.37 -12.85
N PRO A 316 -16.19 14.34 -11.96
CA PRO A 316 -17.12 15.40 -12.27
C PRO A 316 -16.80 16.12 -13.58
N GLY A 317 -17.78 16.18 -14.49
CA GLY A 317 -17.63 16.73 -15.83
C GLY A 317 -17.06 15.78 -16.88
N GLU A 318 -16.84 14.50 -16.57
CA GLU A 318 -16.39 13.49 -17.55
C GLU A 318 -17.47 13.25 -18.61
N THR A 319 -17.20 13.62 -19.86
CA THR A 319 -18.07 13.34 -21.00
C THR A 319 -17.91 11.91 -21.53
N ALA A 320 -18.80 11.49 -22.42
CA ALA A 320 -18.66 10.20 -23.11
C ALA A 320 -17.35 10.12 -23.92
N LYS A 321 -16.93 11.25 -24.53
CA LYS A 321 -15.66 11.32 -25.25
C LYS A 321 -14.47 11.16 -24.33
N ASP A 322 -14.48 11.77 -23.15
CA ASP A 322 -13.38 11.67 -22.18
C ASP A 322 -13.23 10.24 -21.67
N PHE A 323 -14.36 9.57 -21.42
CA PHE A 323 -14.33 8.14 -21.08
C PHE A 323 -13.77 7.29 -22.23
N GLU A 324 -14.18 7.55 -23.46
CA GLU A 324 -13.67 6.82 -24.64
C GLU A 324 -12.15 7.03 -24.83
N ASP A 325 -11.64 8.25 -24.59
CA ASP A 325 -10.20 8.53 -24.61
C ASP A 325 -9.46 7.73 -23.53
N THR A 326 -10.09 7.52 -22.35
CA THR A 326 -9.56 6.68 -21.27
C THR A 326 -9.57 5.19 -21.65
N TYR A 327 -10.69 4.72 -22.21
CA TYR A 327 -10.84 3.34 -22.68
C TYR A 327 -9.76 2.98 -23.72
N ARG A 328 -9.55 3.85 -24.73
CA ARG A 328 -8.51 3.68 -25.76
C ARG A 328 -7.10 3.71 -25.19
N LEU A 329 -6.82 4.54 -24.18
CA LEU A 329 -5.53 4.55 -23.53
C LEU A 329 -5.23 3.20 -22.87
N VAL A 330 -6.21 2.63 -22.16
CA VAL A 330 -6.06 1.32 -21.49
C VAL A 330 -5.85 0.22 -22.52
N GLU A 331 -6.57 0.27 -23.63
CA GLU A 331 -6.41 -0.67 -24.74
C GLU A 331 -5.02 -0.58 -25.40
N GLU A 332 -4.54 0.64 -25.66
CA GLU A 332 -3.26 0.94 -26.32
C GLU A 332 -2.06 0.55 -25.44
N VAL A 333 -2.10 0.90 -24.15
CA VAL A 333 -1.00 0.60 -23.25
C VAL A 333 -0.95 -0.89 -22.90
N GLY A 334 -2.07 -1.58 -22.71
CA GLY A 334 -2.07 -2.99 -22.31
C GLY A 334 -1.41 -3.18 -20.95
N TYR A 335 -2.17 -2.94 -19.90
CA TYR A 335 -1.71 -3.09 -18.51
C TYR A 335 -1.92 -4.53 -18.01
N HIS A 336 -0.98 -5.03 -17.22
CA HIS A 336 -1.14 -6.29 -16.48
C HIS A 336 -2.18 -6.16 -15.37
N GLN A 337 -2.34 -4.94 -14.81
CA GLN A 337 -3.34 -4.66 -13.81
C GLN A 337 -3.82 -3.21 -13.89
N VAL A 338 -5.12 -3.00 -13.83
CA VAL A 338 -5.73 -1.69 -13.67
C VAL A 338 -6.63 -1.72 -12.45
N PHE A 339 -6.37 -0.83 -11.51
CA PHE A 339 -7.29 -0.60 -10.40
C PHE A 339 -8.31 0.44 -10.84
N THR A 340 -9.52 -0.01 -11.12
CA THR A 340 -10.61 0.83 -11.60
C THR A 340 -11.46 1.28 -10.41
N PHE A 341 -11.71 2.58 -10.33
CA PHE A 341 -12.52 3.21 -9.28
C PHE A 341 -13.61 4.07 -9.92
N ILE A 342 -14.80 4.07 -9.31
CA ILE A 342 -15.76 5.13 -9.54
C ILE A 342 -15.35 6.31 -8.64
N TYR A 343 -15.40 7.54 -9.19
CA TYR A 343 -15.13 8.73 -8.39
C TYR A 343 -16.01 8.77 -7.14
N SER A 344 -15.39 9.02 -6.01
CA SER A 344 -16.07 9.19 -4.74
C SER A 344 -15.70 10.54 -4.14
N LYS A 345 -16.69 11.34 -3.87
CA LYS A 345 -16.56 12.68 -3.31
C LYS A 345 -15.83 12.63 -1.96
N ARG A 346 -14.77 13.43 -1.82
CA ARG A 346 -14.01 13.58 -0.58
C ARG A 346 -14.17 14.99 -0.04
N GLU A 347 -14.86 15.11 1.06
CA GLU A 347 -15.06 16.40 1.73
C GLU A 347 -13.70 17.09 1.97
N GLY A 348 -13.62 18.39 1.72
CA GLY A 348 -12.39 19.17 1.83
C GLY A 348 -11.50 19.17 0.59
N THR A 349 -11.81 18.39 -0.46
CA THR A 349 -11.05 18.41 -1.72
C THR A 349 -11.69 19.34 -2.75
N PRO A 350 -10.90 19.96 -3.67
CA PRO A 350 -11.45 20.83 -4.72
C PRO A 350 -12.50 20.13 -5.61
N ALA A 351 -12.27 18.86 -6.00
CA ALA A 351 -13.22 18.13 -6.83
C ALA A 351 -14.57 17.88 -6.13
N ALA A 352 -14.61 17.91 -4.80
CA ALA A 352 -15.86 17.78 -4.06
C ALA A 352 -16.80 18.98 -4.21
N GLN A 353 -16.30 20.12 -4.71
CA GLN A 353 -17.09 21.32 -4.97
C GLN A 353 -17.64 21.38 -6.39
N ILE A 354 -17.22 20.46 -7.27
CA ILE A 354 -17.69 20.41 -8.65
C ILE A 354 -19.04 19.69 -8.66
N GLU A 355 -20.04 20.38 -9.20
CA GLU A 355 -21.35 19.77 -9.45
C GLU A 355 -21.25 18.84 -10.66
N ASP A 356 -21.84 17.66 -10.53
CA ASP A 356 -21.94 16.69 -11.62
C ASP A 356 -23.34 16.12 -11.65
N SER A 357 -23.94 16.14 -12.83
CA SER A 357 -25.29 15.63 -13.09
C SER A 357 -25.28 14.32 -13.88
N THR A 358 -24.13 13.71 -14.09
CA THR A 358 -24.01 12.43 -14.81
C THR A 358 -24.78 11.34 -14.05
N PRO A 359 -25.78 10.69 -14.68
CA PRO A 359 -26.53 9.62 -14.04
C PRO A 359 -25.62 8.48 -13.58
N ARG A 360 -25.93 7.92 -12.41
CA ARG A 360 -25.14 6.83 -11.83
C ARG A 360 -25.09 5.61 -12.75
N GLU A 361 -26.15 5.32 -13.47
CA GLU A 361 -26.25 4.22 -14.42
C GLU A 361 -25.24 4.38 -15.56
N VAL A 362 -25.03 5.60 -16.06
CA VAL A 362 -24.02 5.91 -17.10
C VAL A 362 -22.62 5.70 -16.56
N ILE A 363 -22.35 6.13 -15.33
CA ILE A 363 -21.04 5.90 -14.68
C ILE A 363 -20.80 4.42 -14.49
N GLN A 364 -21.82 3.67 -14.04
CA GLN A 364 -21.72 2.22 -13.85
C GLN A 364 -21.47 1.49 -15.18
N GLU A 365 -22.17 1.84 -16.25
CA GLU A 365 -21.95 1.28 -17.58
C GLU A 365 -20.50 1.51 -18.05
N ARG A 366 -19.98 2.73 -17.90
CA ARG A 366 -18.59 3.04 -18.23
C ARG A 366 -17.61 2.19 -17.41
N PHE A 367 -17.87 2.07 -16.11
CA PHE A 367 -17.06 1.28 -15.20
C PHE A 367 -17.03 -0.19 -15.63
N ASP A 368 -18.19 -0.79 -15.90
CA ASP A 368 -18.31 -2.20 -16.29
C ASP A 368 -17.60 -2.46 -17.63
N ARG A 369 -17.78 -1.60 -18.62
CA ARG A 369 -17.07 -1.69 -19.92
C ARG A 369 -15.55 -1.64 -19.74
N LEU A 370 -15.05 -0.78 -18.84
CA LEU A 370 -13.62 -0.70 -18.58
C LEU A 370 -13.10 -1.93 -17.85
N VAL A 371 -13.85 -2.46 -16.89
CA VAL A 371 -13.50 -3.69 -16.17
C VAL A 371 -13.42 -4.88 -17.12
N ASP A 372 -14.35 -5.02 -18.07
CA ASP A 372 -14.33 -6.09 -19.08
C ASP A 372 -13.07 -6.00 -19.95
N LEU A 373 -12.71 -4.81 -20.42
CA LEU A 373 -11.47 -4.59 -21.18
C LEU A 373 -10.24 -4.98 -20.36
N VAL A 374 -10.16 -4.53 -19.12
CA VAL A 374 -9.05 -4.80 -18.20
C VAL A 374 -8.90 -6.30 -17.97
N GLN A 375 -9.99 -7.02 -17.70
CA GLN A 375 -9.96 -8.47 -17.47
C GLN A 375 -9.46 -9.22 -18.69
N LYS A 376 -9.96 -8.85 -19.88
CA LYS A 376 -9.52 -9.44 -21.15
C LYS A 376 -8.02 -9.21 -21.37
N ARG A 377 -7.54 -7.97 -21.24
CA ARG A 377 -6.12 -7.62 -21.44
C ARG A 377 -5.20 -8.28 -20.43
N ALA A 378 -5.57 -8.31 -19.15
CA ALA A 378 -4.79 -8.99 -18.11
C ALA A 378 -4.65 -10.49 -18.40
N PHE A 379 -5.75 -11.14 -18.85
CA PHE A 379 -5.70 -12.55 -19.29
C PHE A 379 -4.76 -12.75 -20.47
N GLU A 380 -4.90 -11.94 -21.54
CA GLU A 380 -4.05 -12.01 -22.74
C GLU A 380 -2.56 -11.82 -22.40
N LEU A 381 -2.21 -10.90 -21.50
CA LEU A 381 -0.84 -10.60 -21.12
C LEU A 381 -0.20 -11.68 -20.22
N ASN A 382 -0.98 -12.48 -19.53
CA ASN A 382 -0.49 -13.59 -18.74
C ASN A 382 -0.25 -14.87 -19.58
N GLN A 383 -0.90 -15.04 -20.73
CA GLN A 383 -0.79 -16.25 -21.55
C GLN A 383 0.66 -16.56 -22.01
N PRO A 384 1.51 -15.58 -22.40
CA PRO A 384 2.89 -15.86 -22.79
C PRO A 384 3.76 -16.46 -21.69
N ASP A 385 3.36 -16.34 -20.41
CA ASP A 385 4.09 -16.93 -19.30
C ASP A 385 3.85 -18.44 -19.16
N VAL A 386 2.82 -19.01 -19.80
CA VAL A 386 2.57 -20.47 -19.84
C VAL A 386 3.73 -21.20 -20.50
N GLY A 387 4.21 -22.25 -19.86
CA GLY A 387 5.38 -23.00 -20.29
C GLY A 387 6.72 -22.39 -19.88
N SER A 388 6.76 -21.18 -19.31
CA SER A 388 7.98 -20.56 -18.78
C SER A 388 8.30 -21.05 -17.37
N VAL A 389 9.55 -20.81 -16.94
CA VAL A 389 9.99 -21.00 -15.56
C VAL A 389 10.12 -19.64 -14.89
N VAL A 390 9.39 -19.43 -13.80
CA VAL A 390 9.32 -18.16 -13.10
C VAL A 390 9.83 -18.32 -11.67
N PRO A 391 10.86 -17.55 -11.26
CA PRO A 391 11.30 -17.52 -9.87
C PRO A 391 10.31 -16.71 -9.02
N ILE A 392 9.75 -17.31 -7.97
CA ILE A 392 8.85 -16.62 -7.04
C ILE A 392 9.45 -16.51 -5.65
N LEU A 393 9.15 -15.43 -4.96
CA LEU A 393 9.34 -15.33 -3.51
C LEU A 393 8.05 -15.84 -2.86
N VAL A 394 8.16 -16.93 -2.09
CA VAL A 394 7.02 -17.59 -1.45
C VAL A 394 6.52 -16.74 -0.29
N GLU A 395 5.23 -16.45 -0.28
CA GLU A 395 4.56 -15.70 0.80
C GLU A 395 3.95 -16.64 1.86
N GLY A 396 3.78 -17.93 1.56
CA GLY A 396 3.21 -18.94 2.43
C GLY A 396 2.18 -19.82 1.72
N SER A 397 1.23 -20.36 2.48
CA SER A 397 0.13 -21.16 1.94
C SER A 397 -0.86 -20.34 1.14
N SER A 398 -1.41 -20.92 0.09
CA SER A 398 -2.53 -20.35 -0.65
C SER A 398 -3.79 -20.32 0.23
N LYS A 399 -4.52 -19.19 0.21
CA LYS A 399 -5.78 -19.03 0.96
C LYS A 399 -6.89 -20.00 0.56
N ARG A 400 -6.77 -20.67 -0.59
CA ARG A 400 -7.79 -21.56 -1.15
C ARG A 400 -7.44 -23.04 -1.01
N ASP A 401 -6.16 -23.38 -0.93
CA ASP A 401 -5.66 -24.75 -0.79
C ASP A 401 -4.35 -24.73 -0.01
N GLU A 402 -4.37 -25.24 1.20
CA GLU A 402 -3.22 -25.27 2.11
C GLU A 402 -2.04 -26.12 1.61
N ARG A 403 -2.25 -26.97 0.61
CA ARG A 403 -1.19 -27.76 -0.03
C ARG A 403 -0.41 -26.96 -1.08
N MET A 404 -0.95 -25.80 -1.49
CA MET A 404 -0.34 -24.93 -2.48
C MET A 404 0.41 -23.79 -1.80
N ILE A 405 1.60 -23.50 -2.30
CA ILE A 405 2.30 -22.24 -2.03
C ILE A 405 1.67 -21.11 -2.83
N ALA A 406 1.72 -19.91 -2.27
CA ALA A 406 1.48 -18.67 -3.00
C ALA A 406 2.71 -17.78 -2.88
N GLY A 407 3.04 -17.06 -3.95
CA GLY A 407 4.18 -16.14 -3.95
C GLY A 407 4.10 -15.13 -5.08
N LYS A 408 5.09 -14.23 -5.14
CA LYS A 408 5.17 -13.18 -6.14
C LYS A 408 6.30 -13.41 -7.13
N SER A 409 5.95 -13.28 -8.43
CA SER A 409 6.92 -13.24 -9.52
C SER A 409 7.71 -11.90 -9.51
N PRO A 410 8.82 -11.78 -10.26
CA PRO A 410 9.47 -10.49 -10.49
C PRO A 410 8.53 -9.44 -11.08
N LYS A 411 7.58 -9.82 -11.93
CA LYS A 411 6.53 -8.96 -12.51
C LYS A 411 5.38 -8.64 -11.52
N ASN A 412 5.50 -9.04 -10.26
CA ASN A 412 4.48 -8.88 -9.22
C ASN A 412 3.19 -9.68 -9.43
N GLN A 413 3.20 -10.67 -10.32
CA GLN A 413 2.07 -11.57 -10.51
C GLN A 413 1.97 -12.54 -9.32
N THR A 414 0.76 -12.85 -8.88
CA THR A 414 0.53 -13.94 -7.93
C THR A 414 0.70 -15.28 -8.65
N VAL A 415 1.50 -16.17 -8.07
CA VAL A 415 1.74 -17.52 -8.59
C VAL A 415 1.36 -18.53 -7.52
N HIS A 416 0.55 -19.52 -7.89
CA HIS A 416 0.20 -20.65 -7.06
C HIS A 416 0.86 -21.90 -7.60
N ALA A 417 1.48 -22.72 -6.73
CA ALA A 417 2.07 -23.99 -7.12
C ALA A 417 1.90 -25.04 -6.01
N LEU A 418 1.84 -26.31 -6.40
CA LEU A 418 1.87 -27.40 -5.41
C LEU A 418 3.23 -27.37 -4.69
N ALA A 419 3.20 -27.46 -3.37
CA ALA A 419 4.42 -27.62 -2.59
C ALA A 419 5.10 -28.97 -2.92
N PRO A 420 6.44 -29.06 -2.89
CA PRO A 420 7.13 -30.31 -3.05
C PRO A 420 6.69 -31.34 -2.02
N GLN A 421 6.72 -32.62 -2.39
CA GLN A 421 6.30 -33.72 -1.52
C GLN A 421 7.11 -33.69 -0.21
N GLY A 422 6.42 -33.74 0.92
CA GLY A 422 7.03 -33.76 2.27
C GLY A 422 7.45 -32.38 2.82
N ILE A 423 7.16 -31.28 2.10
CA ILE A 423 7.44 -29.92 2.54
C ILE A 423 6.12 -29.16 2.66
N THR A 424 5.91 -28.52 3.80
CA THR A 424 4.73 -27.66 3.99
C THR A 424 4.94 -26.28 3.34
N PRO A 425 3.89 -25.64 2.81
CA PRO A 425 4.04 -24.29 2.24
C PRO A 425 4.63 -23.25 3.20
N SER A 426 4.37 -23.38 4.50
CA SER A 426 4.90 -22.49 5.53
C SER A 426 6.43 -22.61 5.70
N GLU A 427 7.01 -23.81 5.50
CA GLU A 427 8.47 -24.01 5.53
C GLU A 427 9.18 -23.34 4.36
N LEU A 428 8.46 -23.05 3.25
CA LEU A 428 8.99 -22.35 2.11
C LEU A 428 8.79 -20.83 2.18
N ALA A 429 8.02 -20.33 3.13
CA ALA A 429 7.79 -18.89 3.27
C ALA A 429 9.12 -18.11 3.37
N GLY A 430 9.25 -17.04 2.59
CA GLY A 430 10.48 -16.25 2.51
C GLY A 430 11.62 -16.88 1.69
N THR A 431 11.38 -17.99 1.00
CA THR A 431 12.37 -18.59 0.09
C THR A 431 12.04 -18.31 -1.38
N PHE A 432 13.07 -18.38 -2.23
CA PHE A 432 12.88 -18.35 -3.67
C PHE A 432 12.74 -19.78 -4.19
N VAL A 433 11.70 -20.00 -4.99
CA VAL A 433 11.50 -21.26 -5.71
C VAL A 433 11.23 -20.99 -7.18
N ASN A 434 11.66 -21.90 -8.06
CA ASN A 434 11.35 -21.86 -9.49
C ASN A 434 10.06 -22.64 -9.75
N VAL A 435 9.10 -22.00 -10.40
CA VAL A 435 7.81 -22.59 -10.77
C VAL A 435 7.70 -22.67 -12.28
N LYS A 436 7.47 -23.88 -12.81
CA LYS A 436 7.04 -24.09 -14.20
C LYS A 436 5.57 -23.72 -14.28
N ILE A 437 5.24 -22.76 -15.12
CA ILE A 437 3.86 -22.29 -15.28
C ILE A 437 3.10 -23.23 -16.21
N ASP A 438 2.03 -23.83 -15.69
CA ASP A 438 1.16 -24.76 -16.43
C ASP A 438 -0.07 -24.06 -16.99
N ASP A 439 -0.58 -23.03 -16.28
CA ASP A 439 -1.80 -22.31 -16.66
C ASP A 439 -1.75 -20.85 -16.19
N ALA A 440 -2.41 -19.98 -16.94
CA ALA A 440 -2.50 -18.56 -16.66
C ALA A 440 -3.97 -18.10 -16.62
N LYS A 441 -4.34 -17.44 -15.55
CA LYS A 441 -5.65 -16.81 -15.36
C LYS A 441 -5.53 -15.29 -15.43
N THR A 442 -6.66 -14.60 -15.38
CA THR A 442 -6.68 -13.13 -15.38
C THR A 442 -5.80 -12.51 -14.27
N TRP A 443 -5.82 -13.07 -13.05
CA TRP A 443 -5.20 -12.45 -11.88
C TRP A 443 -4.08 -13.27 -11.23
N TYR A 444 -3.79 -14.46 -11.72
CA TYR A 444 -2.73 -15.31 -11.19
C TYR A 444 -2.24 -16.32 -12.21
N LEU A 445 -1.06 -16.84 -11.98
CA LEU A 445 -0.47 -17.96 -12.67
C LEU A 445 -0.53 -19.19 -11.78
N SER A 446 -0.59 -20.38 -12.37
CA SER A 446 -0.48 -21.63 -11.63
C SER A 446 0.49 -22.60 -12.28
N GLY A 447 1.15 -23.42 -11.48
CA GLY A 447 2.15 -24.36 -11.94
C GLY A 447 2.61 -25.33 -10.86
N HIS A 448 3.80 -25.87 -11.06
CA HIS A 448 4.45 -26.76 -10.11
C HIS A 448 5.89 -26.31 -9.84
N VAL A 449 6.35 -26.56 -8.62
CA VAL A 449 7.73 -26.25 -8.21
C VAL A 449 8.66 -27.24 -8.91
N LEU A 450 9.75 -26.73 -9.54
CA LEU A 450 10.78 -27.57 -10.11
C LEU A 450 11.64 -28.20 -9.00
N GLY A 451 11.83 -29.51 -9.08
CA GLY A 451 12.70 -30.27 -8.19
C GLY A 451 14.18 -29.98 -8.47
N ALA A 452 15.06 -30.48 -7.60
CA ALA A 452 16.51 -30.39 -7.82
C ALA A 452 16.97 -31.11 -9.11
N ASP A 453 16.20 -32.09 -9.58
CA ASP A 453 16.48 -32.89 -10.78
C ASP A 453 15.95 -32.24 -12.09
N ASP A 454 15.09 -31.21 -12.00
CA ASP A 454 14.49 -30.52 -13.15
C ASP A 454 15.33 -29.32 -13.62
N ARG A 455 16.62 -29.26 -13.28
CA ARG A 455 17.52 -28.20 -13.76
C ARG A 455 17.82 -28.44 -15.25
N LEU A 456 17.23 -27.58 -16.09
CA LEU A 456 17.53 -27.46 -17.50
C LEU A 456 18.95 -26.91 -17.72
#